data_6052097c08c0f674d355b4de21d0901f
#
_entry.id   6052097c08c0f674d355b4de21d0901f
#
_cell.length_a   1.000
_cell.length_b   1.000
_cell.length_c   1.000
_cell.angle_alpha   90.00
_cell.angle_beta   90.00
_cell.angle_gamma   90.00
#
_symmetry.space_group_name_H-M   'P 1'
#
loop_
_entity.id
_entity.type
_entity.pdbx_description
1 polymer ?
#
loop_
_entity_poly.entity_id
_entity_poly.type
_entity_poly.pdbx_seq_one_letter_code
_entity_poly.pdbx_strand_id
1 'polypeptide(L)'
;MTSVKEFRIEEKASGSDFGRGAFVFTDDYSVFDWGRMPDEIPEKGTALCTMGADNFEALEDEGISTHYEGVVVDGETTSLGDAIEADTKPREMAIALTQVPDLPHDADGYDYDTYHDAADENYLIPLEIVFRNTVPVGSSLRKRSDPADHGLEADEWPEEAVDLPEPVVEFSTKYEKQDRYLSREEADRIAGRADIDRLESVAREVNDLLNRRAAEAGFVHEDGKIECLYYEGEIRVADVAGTFDENRFSYDGQEISKEVIRQYHKRTQPEWVEAVGEAKRRANEQGVADWKSLCDRRPEPLEEPVIEAASDLYQAGTNVYVGREVFDAPAIEDAIGRIEEL
;
A
#
# COMPACT_ATOMS: atom_id res chain seq x y z
N MET A 1 6.54 -1.56 -11.87
CA MET A 1 6.75 -2.82 -11.12
C MET A 1 7.08 -2.42 -9.69
N THR A 2 6.28 -2.85 -8.76
CA THR A 2 6.59 -2.69 -7.34
C THR A 2 7.76 -3.61 -6.97
N SER A 3 8.54 -3.24 -5.97
CA SER A 3 9.72 -4.02 -5.55
C SER A 3 9.39 -5.19 -4.62
N VAL A 4 8.11 -5.40 -4.29
CA VAL A 4 7.68 -6.35 -3.26
C VAL A 4 6.72 -7.42 -3.77
N LYS A 5 6.32 -7.35 -5.03
CA LYS A 5 5.50 -8.35 -5.69
C LYS A 5 5.78 -8.37 -7.20
N GLU A 6 5.66 -9.55 -7.80
CA GLU A 6 5.75 -9.77 -9.23
C GLU A 6 4.37 -10.03 -9.81
N PHE A 7 4.21 -9.78 -11.11
CA PHE A 7 2.97 -10.03 -11.84
C PHE A 7 3.15 -11.26 -12.74
N ARG A 8 2.31 -12.26 -12.57
CA ARG A 8 2.17 -13.35 -13.53
C ARG A 8 0.93 -13.08 -14.37
N ILE A 9 1.10 -12.85 -15.66
CA ILE A 9 0.01 -12.62 -16.61
C ILE A 9 -0.27 -13.93 -17.33
N GLU A 10 -1.47 -14.46 -17.19
CA GLU A 10 -1.97 -15.67 -17.86
C GLU A 10 -2.78 -15.31 -19.09
N GLU A 11 -3.67 -14.34 -18.97
CA GLU A 11 -4.49 -13.80 -20.03
C GLU A 11 -4.52 -12.26 -19.94
N LYS A 12 -4.29 -11.59 -21.05
CA LYS A 12 -4.30 -10.12 -21.07
C LYS A 12 -5.73 -9.58 -21.06
N ALA A 13 -5.95 -8.49 -20.35
CA ALA A 13 -7.18 -7.73 -20.38
C ALA A 13 -7.40 -7.07 -21.77
N SER A 14 -8.66 -6.83 -22.10
CA SER A 14 -9.09 -6.02 -23.23
C SER A 14 -9.97 -4.85 -22.77
N GLY A 15 -10.41 -3.99 -23.68
CA GLY A 15 -11.34 -2.89 -23.36
C GLY A 15 -12.68 -3.36 -22.80
N SER A 16 -13.09 -4.60 -23.12
CA SER A 16 -14.38 -5.16 -22.72
C SER A 16 -14.30 -6.37 -21.80
N ASP A 17 -13.11 -6.92 -21.57
CA ASP A 17 -12.99 -8.16 -20.80
C ASP A 17 -11.80 -8.09 -19.83
N PHE A 18 -11.98 -8.61 -18.63
CA PHE A 18 -10.88 -8.83 -17.72
C PHE A 18 -9.88 -9.85 -18.29
N GLY A 19 -8.61 -9.62 -18.01
CA GLY A 19 -7.59 -10.66 -18.10
C GLY A 19 -7.54 -11.50 -16.84
N ARG A 20 -6.60 -12.43 -16.80
CA ARG A 20 -6.31 -13.25 -15.62
C ARG A 20 -4.83 -13.24 -15.30
N GLY A 21 -4.52 -13.27 -14.03
CA GLY A 21 -3.15 -13.33 -13.56
C GLY A 21 -3.06 -13.50 -12.06
N ALA A 22 -1.85 -13.35 -11.57
CA ALA A 22 -1.61 -13.41 -10.14
C ALA A 22 -0.55 -12.41 -9.70
N PHE A 23 -0.67 -11.93 -8.48
CA PHE A 23 0.44 -11.37 -7.72
C PHE A 23 1.25 -12.51 -7.12
N VAL A 24 2.56 -12.44 -7.26
CA VAL A 24 3.52 -13.30 -6.58
C VAL A 24 4.26 -12.44 -5.57
N PHE A 25 3.93 -12.59 -4.30
CA PHE A 25 4.53 -11.81 -3.22
C PHE A 25 5.95 -12.28 -2.94
N THR A 26 6.89 -11.35 -2.90
CA THR A 26 8.29 -11.63 -2.62
C THR A 26 8.67 -11.22 -1.21
N ASP A 27 9.79 -11.74 -0.72
CA ASP A 27 10.35 -11.33 0.57
C ASP A 27 11.16 -10.03 0.47
N ASP A 28 11.25 -9.44 -0.73
CA ASP A 28 11.84 -8.13 -0.93
C ASP A 28 11.10 -7.05 -0.15
N TYR A 29 11.81 -6.03 0.27
CA TYR A 29 11.22 -4.83 0.84
C TYR A 29 11.70 -3.57 0.14
N SER A 30 10.97 -2.48 0.31
CA SER A 30 11.28 -1.17 -0.25
C SER A 30 10.97 -0.07 0.75
N VAL A 31 11.94 0.82 0.97
CA VAL A 31 11.76 2.04 1.74
C VAL A 31 12.29 3.24 0.94
N PHE A 32 11.71 4.42 1.16
CA PHE A 32 12.10 5.69 0.50
C PHE A 32 12.02 5.65 -1.04
N ASP A 33 11.14 4.81 -1.62
CA ASP A 33 10.98 4.56 -3.06
C ASP A 33 12.28 4.10 -3.74
N TRP A 34 13.17 3.50 -2.96
CA TRP A 34 14.43 2.97 -3.47
C TRP A 34 14.23 1.81 -4.45
N GLY A 35 13.11 1.14 -4.37
CA GLY A 35 12.86 -0.13 -5.04
C GLY A 35 13.45 -1.28 -4.22
N ARG A 36 13.89 -2.35 -4.88
CA ARG A 36 14.42 -3.52 -4.18
C ARG A 36 15.63 -3.14 -3.33
N MET A 37 15.54 -3.42 -2.05
CA MET A 37 16.61 -3.24 -1.08
C MET A 37 17.62 -4.41 -1.15
N PRO A 38 18.81 -4.30 -0.50
CA PRO A 38 19.85 -5.34 -0.59
C PRO A 38 19.46 -6.69 -0.02
N ASP A 39 18.51 -6.72 0.94
CA ASP A 39 18.14 -7.91 1.69
C ASP A 39 16.70 -8.31 1.43
N GLU A 40 16.36 -9.53 1.83
CA GLU A 40 15.02 -10.08 1.89
C GLU A 40 14.62 -10.28 3.37
N ILE A 41 13.33 -10.13 3.67
CA ILE A 41 12.76 -10.41 4.99
C ILE A 41 11.98 -11.72 4.86
N PRO A 42 12.48 -12.83 5.42
CA PRO A 42 11.84 -14.15 5.28
C PRO A 42 10.37 -14.12 5.70
N GLU A 43 9.53 -14.85 4.96
CA GLU A 43 8.08 -14.97 5.16
C GLU A 43 7.26 -13.67 5.01
N LYS A 44 7.91 -12.53 4.74
CA LYS A 44 7.20 -11.26 4.52
C LYS A 44 6.18 -11.37 3.38
N GLY A 45 6.58 -11.94 2.24
CA GLY A 45 5.68 -12.09 1.09
C GLY A 45 4.47 -12.96 1.41
N THR A 46 4.66 -14.05 2.14
CA THR A 46 3.60 -14.94 2.59
C THR A 46 2.66 -14.23 3.58
N ALA A 47 3.21 -13.46 4.51
CA ALA A 47 2.45 -12.66 5.48
C ALA A 47 1.57 -11.62 4.76
N LEU A 48 2.13 -10.86 3.82
CA LEU A 48 1.39 -9.87 3.04
C LEU A 48 0.31 -10.49 2.14
N CYS A 49 0.59 -11.64 1.51
CA CYS A 49 -0.40 -12.38 0.73
C CYS A 49 -1.57 -12.84 1.61
N THR A 50 -1.27 -13.44 2.77
CA THR A 50 -2.29 -13.89 3.73
C THR A 50 -3.15 -12.73 4.21
N MET A 51 -2.54 -11.63 4.67
CA MET A 51 -3.27 -10.48 5.20
C MET A 51 -4.10 -9.78 4.11
N GLY A 52 -3.55 -9.63 2.89
CA GLY A 52 -4.26 -9.03 1.76
C GLY A 52 -5.45 -9.88 1.30
N ALA A 53 -5.29 -11.20 1.22
CA ALA A 53 -6.37 -12.12 0.86
C ALA A 53 -7.50 -12.10 1.89
N ASP A 54 -7.16 -12.13 3.17
CA ASP A 54 -8.11 -12.06 4.28
C ASP A 54 -8.93 -10.75 4.26
N ASN A 55 -8.28 -9.64 3.93
CA ASN A 55 -8.97 -8.37 3.75
C ASN A 55 -9.88 -8.35 2.51
N PHE A 56 -9.45 -8.92 1.39
CA PHE A 56 -10.30 -8.99 0.20
C PHE A 56 -11.52 -9.87 0.42
N GLU A 57 -11.38 -11.04 1.05
CA GLU A 57 -12.51 -11.91 1.40
C GLU A 57 -13.49 -11.16 2.32
N ALA A 58 -12.98 -10.40 3.31
CA ALA A 58 -13.83 -9.60 4.20
C ALA A 58 -14.52 -8.43 3.48
N LEU A 59 -13.87 -7.77 2.51
CA LEU A 59 -14.48 -6.73 1.69
C LEU A 59 -15.63 -7.28 0.84
N GLU A 60 -15.43 -8.44 0.21
CA GLU A 60 -16.46 -9.10 -0.61
C GLU A 60 -17.63 -9.59 0.21
N ASP A 61 -17.39 -10.08 1.42
CA ASP A 61 -18.45 -10.47 2.37
C ASP A 61 -19.33 -9.27 2.77
N GLU A 62 -18.79 -8.05 2.79
CA GLU A 62 -19.55 -6.81 3.01
C GLU A 62 -20.13 -6.20 1.71
N GLY A 63 -19.95 -6.87 0.56
CA GLY A 63 -20.48 -6.45 -0.73
C GLY A 63 -19.65 -5.37 -1.43
N ILE A 64 -18.42 -5.15 -1.02
CA ILE A 64 -17.47 -4.27 -1.70
C ILE A 64 -16.74 -5.09 -2.77
N SER A 65 -17.00 -4.77 -4.03
CA SER A 65 -16.40 -5.48 -5.16
C SER A 65 -14.89 -5.30 -5.20
N THR A 66 -14.15 -6.40 -5.46
CA THR A 66 -12.68 -6.38 -5.60
C THR A 66 -12.25 -7.05 -6.91
N HIS A 67 -10.96 -7.04 -7.19
CA HIS A 67 -10.37 -7.80 -8.29
C HIS A 67 -9.82 -9.17 -7.85
N TYR A 68 -9.94 -9.49 -6.57
CA TYR A 68 -9.47 -10.75 -5.99
C TYR A 68 -10.28 -11.93 -6.49
N GLU A 69 -9.61 -13.05 -6.78
CA GLU A 69 -10.24 -14.30 -7.23
C GLU A 69 -9.93 -15.48 -6.29
N GLY A 70 -8.99 -15.30 -5.35
CA GLY A 70 -8.56 -16.32 -4.41
C GLY A 70 -7.04 -16.36 -4.23
N VAL A 71 -6.56 -17.25 -3.39
CA VAL A 71 -5.12 -17.57 -3.29
C VAL A 71 -4.77 -18.77 -4.17
N VAL A 72 -3.52 -18.85 -4.61
CA VAL A 72 -3.07 -19.95 -5.48
C VAL A 72 -2.25 -20.95 -4.66
N VAL A 73 -2.69 -22.19 -4.65
CA VAL A 73 -2.05 -23.32 -3.98
C VAL A 73 -1.87 -24.43 -5.01
N ASP A 74 -0.64 -24.91 -5.21
CA ASP A 74 -0.31 -25.95 -6.19
C ASP A 74 -0.81 -25.68 -7.63
N GLY A 75 -0.95 -24.39 -7.96
CA GLY A 75 -1.41 -23.92 -9.28
C GLY A 75 -2.93 -23.84 -9.43
N GLU A 76 -3.69 -24.10 -8.39
CA GLU A 76 -5.14 -23.97 -8.34
C GLU A 76 -5.58 -22.82 -7.44
N THR A 77 -6.63 -22.10 -7.84
CA THR A 77 -7.21 -21.01 -7.05
C THR A 77 -8.17 -21.58 -6.01
N THR A 78 -8.02 -21.14 -4.77
CA THR A 78 -8.86 -21.55 -3.63
C THR A 78 -9.09 -20.38 -2.68
N SER A 79 -9.99 -20.52 -1.70
CA SER A 79 -10.15 -19.53 -0.64
C SER A 79 -8.94 -19.53 0.31
N LEU A 80 -8.69 -18.41 0.99
CA LEU A 80 -7.67 -18.36 2.02
C LEU A 80 -7.96 -19.35 3.16
N GLY A 81 -9.25 -19.48 3.53
CA GLY A 81 -9.69 -20.41 4.57
C GLY A 81 -9.29 -21.85 4.27
N ASP A 82 -9.56 -22.33 3.05
CA ASP A 82 -9.22 -23.69 2.61
C ASP A 82 -7.69 -23.90 2.55
N ALA A 83 -6.94 -22.88 2.10
CA ALA A 83 -5.48 -22.95 2.09
C ALA A 83 -4.88 -23.10 3.49
N ILE A 84 -5.38 -22.34 4.46
CA ILE A 84 -4.93 -22.44 5.87
C ILE A 84 -5.33 -23.79 6.48
N GLU A 85 -6.54 -24.27 6.22
CA GLU A 85 -6.98 -25.61 6.70
C GLU A 85 -6.13 -26.76 6.12
N ALA A 86 -5.56 -26.55 4.92
CA ALA A 86 -4.61 -27.48 4.30
C ALA A 86 -3.15 -27.28 4.78
N ASP A 87 -2.92 -26.48 5.82
CA ASP A 87 -1.59 -26.12 6.35
C ASP A 87 -0.68 -25.51 5.29
N THR A 88 -1.28 -24.70 4.39
CA THR A 88 -0.55 -24.03 3.31
C THR A 88 -0.49 -22.53 3.55
N LYS A 89 0.69 -21.95 3.39
CA LYS A 89 0.94 -20.52 3.47
C LYS A 89 0.98 -19.95 2.04
N PRO A 90 -0.07 -19.27 1.57
CA PRO A 90 -0.10 -18.80 0.19
C PRO A 90 0.88 -17.64 -0.03
N ARG A 91 1.52 -17.64 -1.18
CA ARG A 91 2.42 -16.57 -1.65
C ARG A 91 1.93 -15.95 -2.95
N GLU A 92 0.89 -16.52 -3.52
CA GLU A 92 0.29 -16.06 -4.77
C GLU A 92 -1.19 -15.78 -4.58
N MET A 93 -1.63 -14.68 -5.20
CA MET A 93 -3.01 -14.21 -5.17
C MET A 93 -3.51 -14.09 -6.60
N ALA A 94 -4.51 -14.91 -6.97
CA ALA A 94 -5.18 -14.81 -8.26
C ALA A 94 -6.04 -13.55 -8.32
N ILE A 95 -5.96 -12.84 -9.43
CA ILE A 95 -6.67 -11.57 -9.64
C ILE A 95 -7.21 -11.43 -11.06
N ALA A 96 -8.35 -10.78 -11.17
CA ALA A 96 -8.81 -10.23 -12.43
C ALA A 96 -7.89 -9.07 -12.86
N LEU A 97 -7.34 -9.15 -14.07
CA LEU A 97 -6.48 -8.11 -14.62
C LEU A 97 -7.31 -7.11 -15.41
N THR A 98 -7.01 -5.85 -15.22
CA THR A 98 -7.53 -4.74 -16.02
C THR A 98 -6.45 -4.19 -16.95
N GLN A 99 -6.82 -3.30 -17.87
CA GLN A 99 -5.85 -2.60 -18.69
C GLN A 99 -5.14 -1.52 -17.89
N VAL A 100 -3.87 -1.36 -18.18
CA VAL A 100 -3.02 -0.26 -17.70
C VAL A 100 -2.31 0.30 -18.94
N PRO A 101 -2.96 1.22 -19.67
CA PRO A 101 -2.33 1.87 -20.82
C PRO A 101 -1.10 2.70 -20.41
N ASP A 102 -0.25 2.97 -21.40
CA ASP A 102 0.81 3.96 -21.17
C ASP A 102 0.18 5.35 -20.99
N LEU A 103 0.69 6.11 -20.00
CA LEU A 103 0.32 7.50 -19.77
C LEU A 103 1.32 8.40 -20.50
N PRO A 104 0.94 9.00 -21.64
CA PRO A 104 1.84 9.89 -22.37
C PRO A 104 2.20 11.14 -21.56
N HIS A 105 3.40 11.64 -21.77
CA HIS A 105 3.89 12.85 -21.12
C HIS A 105 4.77 13.65 -22.07
N ASP A 106 4.46 14.93 -22.21
CA ASP A 106 5.20 15.89 -23.02
C ASP A 106 5.45 17.20 -22.25
N ALA A 107 5.75 18.30 -22.98
CA ALA A 107 5.99 19.62 -22.40
C ALA A 107 4.74 20.24 -21.77
N ASP A 108 3.54 19.81 -22.18
CA ASP A 108 2.27 20.33 -21.71
C ASP A 108 1.71 19.52 -20.50
N GLY A 109 2.37 18.40 -20.15
CA GLY A 109 2.05 17.55 -19.01
C GLY A 109 1.66 16.12 -19.38
N TYR A 110 0.88 15.47 -18.51
CA TYR A 110 0.40 14.10 -18.69
C TYR A 110 -0.95 14.07 -19.44
N ASP A 111 -1.04 13.20 -20.44
CA ASP A 111 -2.23 13.06 -21.32
C ASP A 111 -3.13 11.91 -20.82
N TYR A 112 -4.00 12.23 -19.88
CA TYR A 112 -4.97 11.29 -19.33
C TYR A 112 -6.10 10.95 -20.34
N ASP A 113 -6.38 11.84 -21.29
CA ASP A 113 -7.40 11.57 -22.33
C ASP A 113 -6.92 10.41 -23.21
N THR A 114 -5.68 10.42 -23.67
CA THR A 114 -5.08 9.30 -24.41
C THR A 114 -5.05 8.01 -23.59
N TYR A 115 -4.76 8.10 -22.27
CA TYR A 115 -4.82 6.94 -21.37
C TYR A 115 -6.22 6.30 -21.37
N HIS A 116 -7.27 7.10 -21.17
CA HIS A 116 -8.65 6.63 -21.11
C HIS A 116 -9.18 6.14 -22.48
N ASP A 117 -8.83 6.81 -23.56
CA ASP A 117 -9.20 6.40 -24.91
C ASP A 117 -8.62 5.01 -25.27
N ALA A 118 -7.42 4.71 -24.79
CA ALA A 118 -6.77 3.42 -25.00
C ALA A 118 -7.36 2.30 -24.12
N ALA A 119 -7.91 2.64 -22.96
CA ALA A 119 -8.43 1.71 -21.97
C ALA A 119 -9.90 1.32 -22.15
N ASP A 120 -10.68 2.15 -22.83
CA ASP A 120 -12.13 2.01 -23.06
C ASP A 120 -12.92 1.89 -21.73
N GLU A 121 -13.60 0.76 -21.48
CA GLU A 121 -14.45 0.54 -20.29
C GLU A 121 -13.78 -0.34 -19.22
N ASN A 122 -12.50 -0.65 -19.36
CA ASN A 122 -11.77 -1.55 -18.46
C ASN A 122 -10.35 -1.04 -18.18
N TYR A 123 -10.16 -0.32 -17.07
CA TYR A 123 -8.85 0.26 -16.75
C TYR A 123 -8.60 0.35 -15.24
N LEU A 124 -7.31 0.30 -14.87
CA LEU A 124 -6.89 0.72 -13.53
C LEU A 124 -6.99 2.24 -13.45
N ILE A 125 -7.75 2.74 -12.49
CA ILE A 125 -7.92 4.18 -12.29
C ILE A 125 -6.55 4.76 -11.92
N PRO A 126 -6.04 5.78 -12.64
CA PRO A 126 -4.68 6.27 -12.45
C PRO A 126 -4.53 7.17 -11.21
N LEU A 127 -5.15 6.76 -10.11
CA LEU A 127 -5.15 7.41 -8.81
C LEU A 127 -4.75 6.43 -7.71
N GLU A 128 -4.06 6.93 -6.70
CA GLU A 128 -4.01 6.35 -5.38
C GLU A 128 -5.00 7.09 -4.49
N ILE A 129 -5.79 6.35 -3.72
CA ILE A 129 -6.78 6.90 -2.80
C ILE A 129 -6.25 6.67 -1.38
N VAL A 130 -5.88 7.73 -0.71
CA VAL A 130 -5.25 7.72 0.61
C VAL A 130 -6.30 8.07 1.65
N PHE A 131 -6.42 7.27 2.69
CA PHE A 131 -7.25 7.58 3.86
C PHE A 131 -6.38 7.70 5.11
N ARG A 132 -6.74 8.64 5.99
CA ARG A 132 -6.00 8.92 7.22
C ARG A 132 -6.94 9.02 8.39
N ASN A 133 -6.67 8.22 9.41
CA ASN A 133 -7.33 8.26 10.72
C ASN A 133 -6.48 9.08 11.71
N THR A 134 -5.15 9.02 11.55
CA THR A 134 -4.15 9.71 12.36
C THR A 134 -3.20 10.50 11.46
N VAL A 135 -2.67 11.61 11.96
CA VAL A 135 -1.67 12.44 11.26
C VAL A 135 -0.36 12.41 12.04
N PRO A 136 0.59 11.54 11.68
CA PRO A 136 1.91 11.47 12.29
C PRO A 136 2.71 12.76 12.08
N VAL A 137 3.73 12.98 12.91
CA VAL A 137 4.60 14.18 12.85
C VAL A 137 5.22 14.39 11.46
N GLY A 138 5.60 13.32 10.78
CA GLY A 138 6.21 13.35 9.44
C GLY A 138 5.22 13.37 8.27
N SER A 139 3.92 13.47 8.53
CA SER A 139 2.89 13.44 7.48
C SER A 139 3.01 14.61 6.52
N SER A 140 2.87 14.32 5.22
CA SER A 140 2.83 15.37 4.18
C SER A 140 1.59 16.24 4.28
N LEU A 141 0.51 15.77 4.92
CA LEU A 141 -0.72 16.54 5.17
C LEU A 141 -0.41 17.81 5.97
N ARG A 142 0.47 17.72 6.98
CA ARG A 142 0.90 18.87 7.81
C ARG A 142 1.52 20.03 7.03
N LYS A 143 2.00 19.77 5.82
CA LYS A 143 2.61 20.79 4.95
C LYS A 143 1.63 21.39 3.93
N ARG A 144 0.45 20.79 3.79
CA ARG A 144 -0.51 21.11 2.74
C ARG A 144 -1.82 21.70 3.24
N SER A 145 -2.10 21.56 4.54
CA SER A 145 -3.33 22.02 5.17
C SER A 145 -3.11 22.39 6.62
N ASP A 146 -4.03 23.16 7.18
CA ASP A 146 -4.03 23.54 8.59
C ASP A 146 -4.88 22.56 9.42
N PRO A 147 -4.62 22.38 10.73
CA PRO A 147 -5.40 21.49 11.60
C PRO A 147 -6.89 21.78 11.59
N ALA A 148 -7.26 23.07 11.53
CA ALA A 148 -8.65 23.51 11.51
C ALA A 148 -9.44 23.00 10.29
N ASP A 149 -8.78 22.77 9.15
CA ASP A 149 -9.38 22.21 7.94
C ASP A 149 -9.88 20.77 8.16
N HIS A 150 -9.35 20.12 9.19
CA HIS A 150 -9.62 18.72 9.55
C HIS A 150 -10.40 18.60 10.88
N GLY A 151 -11.05 19.69 11.33
CA GLY A 151 -11.89 19.68 12.52
C GLY A 151 -11.14 19.67 13.86
N LEU A 152 -9.84 19.96 13.85
CA LEU A 152 -9.07 20.08 15.08
C LEU A 152 -9.13 21.52 15.63
N GLU A 153 -9.29 21.66 16.96
CA GLU A 153 -9.29 22.93 17.64
C GLU A 153 -7.84 23.41 17.95
N ALA A 154 -7.01 23.58 16.90
CA ALA A 154 -5.63 24.01 17.02
C ALA A 154 -5.25 24.92 15.84
N ASP A 155 -4.48 25.98 16.10
CA ASP A 155 -3.96 26.89 15.08
C ASP A 155 -2.72 26.33 14.35
N GLU A 156 -1.98 25.42 14.99
CA GLU A 156 -0.80 24.75 14.46
C GLU A 156 -0.86 23.25 14.73
N TRP A 157 -0.23 22.44 13.86
CA TRP A 157 -0.16 21.01 14.06
C TRP A 157 0.60 20.69 15.38
N PRO A 158 0.05 19.79 16.24
CA PRO A 158 0.74 19.34 17.45
C PRO A 158 2.11 18.71 17.13
N GLU A 159 3.03 18.76 18.10
CA GLU A 159 4.36 18.12 17.96
C GLU A 159 4.29 16.59 17.97
N GLU A 160 3.16 16.04 18.40
CA GLU A 160 2.89 14.59 18.45
C GLU A 160 1.96 14.16 17.30
N ALA A 161 1.81 12.86 17.09
CA ALA A 161 0.78 12.31 16.23
C ALA A 161 -0.61 12.70 16.76
N VAL A 162 -1.56 12.96 15.90
CA VAL A 162 -2.91 13.39 16.29
C VAL A 162 -3.96 12.58 15.55
N ASP A 163 -4.93 12.06 16.30
CA ASP A 163 -6.10 11.40 15.73
C ASP A 163 -7.05 12.44 15.14
N LEU A 164 -7.57 12.12 13.97
CA LEU A 164 -8.55 12.96 13.30
C LEU A 164 -9.96 12.63 13.79
N PRO A 165 -10.82 13.67 14.04
CA PRO A 165 -12.21 13.44 14.42
C PRO A 165 -13.03 12.72 13.34
N GLU A 166 -12.66 12.89 12.07
CA GLU A 166 -13.22 12.24 10.90
C GLU A 166 -12.06 11.82 9.98
N PRO A 167 -12.10 10.63 9.37
CA PRO A 167 -11.06 10.21 8.43
C PRO A 167 -10.98 11.16 7.23
N VAL A 168 -9.76 11.53 6.88
CA VAL A 168 -9.47 12.33 5.68
C VAL A 168 -9.23 11.40 4.50
N VAL A 169 -9.90 11.63 3.37
CA VAL A 169 -9.65 10.94 2.10
C VAL A 169 -9.02 11.93 1.13
N GLU A 170 -7.89 11.55 0.54
CA GLU A 170 -7.13 12.33 -0.42
C GLU A 170 -6.85 11.50 -1.67
N PHE A 171 -6.68 12.16 -2.80
CA PHE A 171 -6.30 11.55 -4.06
C PHE A 171 -4.91 11.98 -4.45
N SER A 172 -4.09 11.05 -4.94
CA SER A 172 -2.81 11.35 -5.57
C SER A 172 -2.68 10.64 -6.91
N THR A 173 -1.80 11.16 -7.76
CA THR A 173 -1.50 10.56 -9.06
C THR A 173 -0.71 9.26 -8.84
N LYS A 174 -0.93 8.26 -9.72
CA LYS A 174 -0.25 6.97 -9.63
C LYS A 174 0.88 6.80 -10.65
N TYR A 175 0.69 7.28 -11.87
CA TYR A 175 1.61 7.01 -12.99
C TYR A 175 2.44 8.21 -13.40
N GLU A 176 2.32 9.32 -12.70
CA GLU A 176 3.23 10.45 -12.89
C GLU A 176 4.64 10.10 -12.36
N LYS A 177 5.67 10.79 -12.83
CA LYS A 177 7.06 10.57 -12.39
C LYS A 177 7.26 10.78 -10.90
N GLN A 178 6.41 11.60 -10.30
CA GLN A 178 6.34 11.84 -8.86
C GLN A 178 4.88 11.96 -8.46
N ASP A 179 4.51 11.29 -7.37
CA ASP A 179 3.16 11.34 -6.84
C ASP A 179 2.84 12.77 -6.38
N ARG A 180 1.68 13.24 -6.79
CA ARG A 180 1.17 14.57 -6.53
C ARG A 180 -0.23 14.48 -5.97
N TYR A 181 -0.47 15.11 -4.82
CA TYR A 181 -1.82 15.24 -4.27
C TYR A 181 -2.64 16.21 -5.10
N LEU A 182 -3.90 15.89 -5.27
CA LEU A 182 -4.82 16.51 -6.22
C LEU A 182 -5.92 17.27 -5.51
N SER A 183 -6.40 18.34 -6.15
CA SER A 183 -7.73 18.87 -5.83
C SER A 183 -8.80 17.86 -6.29
N ARG A 184 -10.01 17.96 -5.69
CA ARG A 184 -11.13 17.09 -6.08
C ARG A 184 -11.46 17.19 -7.56
N GLU A 185 -11.43 18.41 -8.14
CA GLU A 185 -11.68 18.64 -9.55
C GLU A 185 -10.64 18.00 -10.47
N GLU A 186 -9.36 18.05 -10.08
CA GLU A 186 -8.28 17.36 -10.81
C GLU A 186 -8.41 15.85 -10.72
N ALA A 187 -8.73 15.32 -9.52
CA ALA A 187 -8.93 13.89 -9.31
C ALA A 187 -10.11 13.36 -10.14
N ASP A 188 -11.23 14.07 -10.18
CA ASP A 188 -12.39 13.72 -10.98
C ASP A 188 -12.05 13.62 -12.48
N ARG A 189 -11.31 14.61 -13.00
CA ARG A 189 -10.83 14.58 -14.39
C ARG A 189 -9.88 13.40 -14.65
N ILE A 190 -8.99 13.10 -13.73
CA ILE A 190 -8.01 12.01 -13.86
C ILE A 190 -8.68 10.65 -13.69
N ALA A 191 -9.72 10.54 -12.87
CA ALA A 191 -10.50 9.31 -12.71
C ALA A 191 -11.21 8.86 -14.01
N GLY A 192 -11.44 9.78 -14.94
CA GLY A 192 -12.06 9.50 -16.24
C GLY A 192 -13.54 9.20 -16.12
N ARG A 193 -13.95 7.95 -16.36
CA ARG A 193 -15.36 7.54 -16.28
C ARG A 193 -15.78 7.15 -14.85
N ALA A 194 -14.82 6.94 -13.95
CA ALA A 194 -15.10 6.61 -12.58
C ALA A 194 -15.63 7.84 -11.81
N ASP A 195 -16.75 7.66 -11.12
CA ASP A 195 -17.35 8.69 -10.29
C ASP A 195 -16.51 8.95 -9.03
N ILE A 196 -16.03 10.17 -8.84
CA ILE A 196 -15.14 10.54 -7.75
C ILE A 196 -15.85 10.44 -6.37
N ASP A 197 -17.16 10.69 -6.30
CA ASP A 197 -17.94 10.56 -5.06
C ASP A 197 -18.04 9.07 -4.68
N ARG A 198 -18.20 8.19 -5.69
CA ARG A 198 -18.20 6.74 -5.45
C ARG A 198 -16.82 6.23 -5.05
N LEU A 199 -15.73 6.73 -5.65
CA LEU A 199 -14.37 6.40 -5.24
C LEU A 199 -14.10 6.77 -3.78
N GLU A 200 -14.50 7.98 -3.38
CA GLU A 200 -14.40 8.40 -1.97
C GLU A 200 -15.24 7.53 -1.04
N SER A 201 -16.47 7.17 -1.45
CA SER A 201 -17.32 6.27 -0.66
C SER A 201 -16.67 4.90 -0.47
N VAL A 202 -16.14 4.30 -1.54
CA VAL A 202 -15.42 3.01 -1.48
C VAL A 202 -14.22 3.11 -0.54
N ALA A 203 -13.43 4.18 -0.64
CA ALA A 203 -12.29 4.37 0.24
C ALA A 203 -12.69 4.47 1.73
N ARG A 204 -13.81 5.14 2.04
CA ARG A 204 -14.34 5.21 3.41
C ARG A 204 -14.86 3.86 3.88
N GLU A 205 -15.59 3.12 3.04
CA GLU A 205 -16.10 1.78 3.33
C GLU A 205 -14.93 0.82 3.64
N VAL A 206 -13.85 0.85 2.82
CA VAL A 206 -12.63 0.07 3.05
C VAL A 206 -11.94 0.49 4.35
N ASN A 207 -11.75 1.79 4.58
CA ASN A 207 -11.13 2.29 5.80
C ASN A 207 -11.90 1.87 7.06
N ASP A 208 -13.23 1.92 7.03
CA ASP A 208 -14.08 1.52 8.14
C ASP A 208 -13.95 0.02 8.44
N LEU A 209 -13.88 -0.83 7.40
CA LEU A 209 -13.64 -2.26 7.57
C LEU A 209 -12.25 -2.50 8.19
N LEU A 210 -11.20 -1.87 7.65
CA LEU A 210 -9.84 -2.04 8.16
C LEU A 210 -9.69 -1.55 9.60
N ASN A 211 -10.36 -0.46 9.97
CA ASN A 211 -10.39 0.04 11.34
C ASN A 211 -11.04 -0.95 12.31
N ARG A 212 -12.17 -1.56 11.93
CA ARG A 212 -12.84 -2.59 12.76
C ARG A 212 -11.94 -3.81 12.94
N ARG A 213 -11.37 -4.32 11.85
CA ARG A 213 -10.49 -5.49 11.88
C ARG A 213 -9.22 -5.24 12.70
N ALA A 214 -8.60 -4.07 12.53
CA ALA A 214 -7.46 -3.67 13.34
C ALA A 214 -7.82 -3.63 14.84
N ALA A 215 -8.94 -3.01 15.19
CA ALA A 215 -9.40 -2.92 16.58
C ALA A 215 -9.71 -4.31 17.18
N GLU A 216 -10.28 -5.24 16.42
CA GLU A 216 -10.50 -6.63 16.83
C GLU A 216 -9.18 -7.36 17.11
N ALA A 217 -8.12 -7.05 16.36
CA ALA A 217 -6.77 -7.55 16.56
C ALA A 217 -5.99 -6.81 17.67
N GLY A 218 -6.56 -5.77 18.27
CA GLY A 218 -5.89 -4.91 19.25
C GLY A 218 -4.92 -3.90 18.61
N PHE A 219 -5.02 -3.69 17.30
CA PHE A 219 -4.21 -2.72 16.57
C PHE A 219 -4.94 -1.39 16.39
N VAL A 220 -4.18 -0.33 16.20
CA VAL A 220 -4.67 0.96 15.71
C VAL A 220 -4.28 1.08 14.24
N HIS A 221 -5.26 1.29 13.37
CA HIS A 221 -5.03 1.58 11.97
C HIS A 221 -4.90 3.10 11.79
N GLU A 222 -3.71 3.56 11.43
CA GLU A 222 -3.39 5.00 11.38
C GLU A 222 -3.72 5.63 10.05
N ASP A 223 -3.26 5.03 8.96
CA ASP A 223 -3.57 5.44 7.59
C ASP A 223 -3.28 4.30 6.60
N GLY A 224 -3.69 4.53 5.37
CA GLY A 224 -3.42 3.60 4.29
C GLY A 224 -3.84 4.16 2.95
N LYS A 225 -3.72 3.33 1.94
CA LYS A 225 -4.14 3.65 0.58
C LYS A 225 -4.76 2.44 -0.09
N ILE A 226 -5.61 2.70 -1.05
CA ILE A 226 -6.12 1.72 -2.00
C ILE A 226 -5.96 2.21 -3.43
N GLU A 227 -6.02 1.28 -4.34
CA GLU A 227 -6.21 1.51 -5.76
C GLU A 227 -7.55 0.93 -6.19
N CYS A 228 -8.11 1.48 -7.24
CA CYS A 228 -9.36 0.99 -7.78
C CYS A 228 -9.27 0.81 -9.29
N LEU A 229 -10.03 -0.13 -9.81
CA LEU A 229 -10.26 -0.26 -11.25
C LEU A 229 -11.70 0.14 -11.58
N TYR A 230 -11.89 0.56 -12.83
CA TYR A 230 -13.19 0.81 -13.44
C TYR A 230 -13.47 -0.25 -14.49
N TYR A 231 -14.65 -0.84 -14.43
CA TYR A 231 -15.12 -1.80 -15.41
C TYR A 231 -16.63 -1.64 -15.66
N GLU A 232 -17.01 -1.21 -16.86
CA GLU A 232 -18.41 -1.10 -17.31
C GLU A 232 -19.35 -0.39 -16.31
N GLY A 233 -18.90 0.69 -15.65
CA GLY A 233 -19.67 1.45 -14.66
C GLY A 233 -19.48 0.99 -13.23
N GLU A 234 -18.74 -0.08 -12.99
CA GLU A 234 -18.40 -0.61 -11.67
C GLU A 234 -17.02 -0.12 -11.21
N ILE A 235 -16.89 0.19 -9.95
CA ILE A 235 -15.60 0.44 -9.30
C ILE A 235 -15.30 -0.74 -8.41
N ARG A 236 -14.10 -1.33 -8.53
CA ARG A 236 -13.61 -2.43 -7.70
C ARG A 236 -12.31 -2.06 -7.03
N VAL A 237 -12.14 -2.49 -5.79
CA VAL A 237 -10.87 -2.34 -5.09
C VAL A 237 -9.83 -3.24 -5.76
N ALA A 238 -8.67 -2.69 -6.01
CA ALA A 238 -7.58 -3.36 -6.72
C ALA A 238 -6.25 -3.22 -5.95
N ASP A 239 -5.21 -3.78 -6.52
CA ASP A 239 -3.88 -3.88 -5.93
C ASP A 239 -3.89 -4.72 -4.64
N VAL A 240 -3.46 -4.21 -3.52
CA VAL A 240 -3.47 -4.89 -2.22
C VAL A 240 -4.02 -3.92 -1.18
N ALA A 241 -4.95 -4.35 -0.36
CA ALA A 241 -5.58 -3.53 0.66
C ALA A 241 -5.26 -4.02 2.07
N GLY A 242 -4.98 -3.10 2.99
CA GLY A 242 -4.92 -3.36 4.42
C GLY A 242 -3.71 -4.17 4.90
N THR A 243 -2.59 -4.18 4.18
CA THR A 243 -1.38 -4.90 4.59
C THR A 243 -0.37 -3.99 5.28
N PHE A 244 0.60 -4.55 5.99
CA PHE A 244 1.67 -3.81 6.65
C PHE A 244 2.59 -3.03 5.69
N ASP A 245 2.53 -3.27 4.38
CA ASP A 245 3.28 -2.50 3.39
C ASP A 245 2.51 -1.31 2.85
N GLU A 246 1.18 -1.41 2.74
CA GLU A 246 0.32 -0.36 2.18
C GLU A 246 -0.36 0.49 3.26
N ASN A 247 -0.42 0.00 4.50
CA ASN A 247 -1.07 0.65 5.62
C ASN A 247 -0.12 0.76 6.82
N ARG A 248 -0.36 1.76 7.67
CA ARG A 248 0.30 1.87 8.96
C ARG A 248 -0.61 1.39 10.07
N PHE A 249 -0.03 0.54 10.90
CA PHE A 249 -0.67 0.04 12.10
C PHE A 249 0.27 0.20 13.28
N SER A 250 -0.30 0.41 14.45
CA SER A 250 0.45 0.36 15.72
C SER A 250 -0.23 -0.55 16.73
N TYR A 251 0.56 -1.06 17.67
CA TYR A 251 0.14 -1.88 18.81
C TYR A 251 0.77 -1.29 20.06
N ASP A 252 -0.05 -0.94 21.05
CA ASP A 252 0.38 -0.25 22.28
C ASP A 252 1.30 0.97 22.02
N GLY A 253 1.05 1.68 20.90
CA GLY A 253 1.81 2.86 20.51
C GLY A 253 3.11 2.58 19.74
N GLN A 254 3.47 1.30 19.54
CA GLN A 254 4.60 0.88 18.72
C GLN A 254 4.14 0.58 17.28
N GLU A 255 4.82 1.17 16.31
CA GLU A 255 4.63 0.82 14.89
C GLU A 255 4.91 -0.66 14.65
N ILE A 256 4.04 -1.30 13.86
CA ILE A 256 4.15 -2.73 13.49
C ILE A 256 4.11 -2.95 11.98
N SER A 257 4.23 -1.87 11.20
CA SER A 257 4.22 -1.88 9.75
C SER A 257 5.63 -1.71 9.17
N LYS A 258 5.75 -1.59 7.88
CA LYS A 258 6.99 -1.27 7.16
C LYS A 258 7.71 -0.02 7.72
N GLU A 259 7.00 0.85 8.44
CA GLU A 259 7.59 2.05 9.07
C GLU A 259 8.70 1.70 10.06
N VAL A 260 8.65 0.56 10.75
CA VAL A 260 9.70 0.06 11.63
C VAL A 260 11.05 0.01 10.89
N ILE A 261 11.06 -0.63 9.72
CA ILE A 261 12.28 -0.78 8.90
C ILE A 261 12.73 0.59 8.37
N ARG A 262 11.77 1.44 7.99
CA ARG A 262 12.06 2.81 7.55
C ARG A 262 12.73 3.63 8.64
N GLN A 263 12.24 3.55 9.90
CA GLN A 263 12.84 4.24 11.04
C GLN A 263 14.22 3.67 11.38
N TYR A 264 14.41 2.35 11.27
CA TYR A 264 15.73 1.73 11.46
C TYR A 264 16.76 2.32 10.47
N HIS A 265 16.44 2.38 9.18
CA HIS A 265 17.33 3.00 8.18
C HIS A 265 17.58 4.49 8.45
N LYS A 266 16.58 5.26 8.88
CA LYS A 266 16.78 6.67 9.27
C LYS A 266 17.78 6.83 10.40
N ARG A 267 17.77 5.91 11.36
CA ARG A 267 18.65 5.95 12.54
C ARG A 267 20.07 5.46 12.22
N THR A 268 20.19 4.38 11.45
CA THR A 268 21.48 3.70 11.20
C THR A 268 22.20 4.20 9.95
N GLN A 269 21.45 4.69 8.95
CA GLN A 269 21.98 5.14 7.65
C GLN A 269 21.50 6.57 7.30
N PRO A 270 21.63 7.56 8.22
CA PRO A 270 21.08 8.90 8.01
C PRO A 270 21.66 9.60 6.78
N GLU A 271 22.92 9.38 6.46
CA GLU A 271 23.59 9.98 5.30
C GLU A 271 23.03 9.46 3.96
N TRP A 272 22.64 8.16 3.90
CA TRP A 272 21.96 7.62 2.74
C TRP A 272 20.54 8.19 2.61
N VAL A 273 19.79 8.26 3.71
CA VAL A 273 18.43 8.79 3.71
C VAL A 273 18.41 10.27 3.27
N GLU A 274 19.38 11.07 3.75
CA GLU A 274 19.56 12.45 3.31
C GLU A 274 19.90 12.54 1.81
N ALA A 275 20.83 11.71 1.33
CA ALA A 275 21.21 11.65 -0.08
C ALA A 275 20.04 11.27 -1.00
N VAL A 276 19.15 10.36 -0.56
CA VAL A 276 17.90 10.04 -1.26
C VAL A 276 17.00 11.26 -1.37
N GLY A 277 16.78 11.98 -0.27
CA GLY A 277 15.96 13.20 -0.26
C GLY A 277 16.53 14.28 -1.18
N GLU A 278 17.84 14.46 -1.17
CA GLU A 278 18.53 15.43 -2.06
C GLU A 278 18.44 15.01 -3.52
N ALA A 279 18.65 13.73 -3.83
CA ALA A 279 18.57 13.21 -5.20
C ALA A 279 17.16 13.39 -5.78
N LYS A 280 16.11 13.11 -5.01
CA LYS A 280 14.72 13.35 -5.42
C LYS A 280 14.44 14.82 -5.69
N ARG A 281 14.90 15.73 -4.82
CA ARG A 281 14.74 17.18 -5.03
C ARG A 281 15.46 17.64 -6.30
N ARG A 282 16.73 17.23 -6.50
CA ARG A 282 17.51 17.56 -7.70
C ARG A 282 16.88 17.01 -8.98
N ALA A 283 16.36 15.79 -8.94
CA ALA A 283 15.67 15.17 -10.06
C ALA A 283 14.45 15.99 -10.48
N ASN A 284 13.67 16.43 -9.49
CA ASN A 284 12.51 17.31 -9.72
C ASN A 284 12.93 18.65 -10.37
N GLU A 285 13.92 19.32 -9.81
CA GLU A 285 14.45 20.59 -10.34
C GLU A 285 14.99 20.48 -11.78
N GLN A 286 15.57 19.32 -12.12
CA GLN A 286 16.22 19.07 -13.42
C GLN A 286 15.32 18.31 -14.41
N GLY A 287 14.12 17.90 -14.03
CA GLY A 287 13.23 17.10 -14.87
C GLY A 287 13.77 15.70 -15.17
N VAL A 288 14.65 15.14 -14.30
CA VAL A 288 15.23 13.80 -14.47
C VAL A 288 14.28 12.77 -13.89
N ALA A 289 13.85 11.79 -14.70
CA ALA A 289 12.92 10.74 -14.27
C ALA A 289 13.56 9.75 -13.29
N ASP A 290 14.79 9.31 -13.56
CA ASP A 290 15.53 8.39 -12.69
C ASP A 290 16.35 9.16 -11.65
N TRP A 291 15.70 9.53 -10.55
CA TRP A 291 16.35 10.24 -9.44
C TRP A 291 17.47 9.42 -8.79
N LYS A 292 17.44 8.07 -8.86
CA LYS A 292 18.48 7.21 -8.28
C LYS A 292 19.84 7.40 -8.96
N SER A 293 19.83 7.79 -10.25
CA SER A 293 21.06 8.13 -10.97
C SER A 293 21.78 9.35 -10.40
N LEU A 294 21.07 10.19 -9.66
CA LEU A 294 21.59 11.38 -8.99
C LEU A 294 21.97 11.12 -7.52
N CYS A 295 21.68 9.94 -6.99
CA CYS A 295 22.03 9.57 -5.63
C CYS A 295 23.44 8.94 -5.61
N ASP A 296 24.34 9.54 -4.88
CA ASP A 296 25.74 9.11 -4.77
C ASP A 296 25.97 8.07 -3.66
N ARG A 297 24.92 7.77 -2.91
CA ARG A 297 24.93 6.74 -1.85
C ARG A 297 24.01 5.59 -2.18
N ARG A 298 24.29 4.43 -1.58
CA ARG A 298 23.49 3.22 -1.68
C ARG A 298 23.11 2.74 -0.29
N PRO A 299 21.96 2.04 -0.14
CA PRO A 299 21.63 1.42 1.14
C PRO A 299 22.61 0.29 1.45
N GLU A 300 22.98 0.20 2.71
CA GLU A 300 23.73 -0.95 3.24
C GLU A 300 22.76 -2.04 3.66
N PRO A 301 23.19 -3.33 3.63
CA PRO A 301 22.41 -4.44 4.14
C PRO A 301 22.00 -4.23 5.60
N LEU A 302 20.87 -4.83 5.97
CA LEU A 302 20.44 -4.93 7.36
C LEU A 302 21.32 -5.95 8.11
N GLU A 303 21.47 -5.78 9.40
CA GLU A 303 22.08 -6.80 10.27
C GLU A 303 21.11 -7.98 10.43
N GLU A 304 21.64 -9.21 10.55
CA GLU A 304 20.84 -10.44 10.68
C GLU A 304 19.78 -10.36 11.80
N PRO A 305 20.09 -9.82 13.02
CA PRO A 305 19.08 -9.68 14.05
C PRO A 305 17.90 -8.76 13.67
N VAL A 306 18.13 -7.78 12.80
CA VAL A 306 17.09 -6.85 12.30
C VAL A 306 16.18 -7.58 11.31
N ILE A 307 16.76 -8.39 10.42
CA ILE A 307 16.01 -9.21 9.46
C ILE A 307 15.13 -10.21 10.22
N GLU A 308 15.68 -10.90 11.24
CA GLU A 308 14.94 -11.84 12.08
C GLU A 308 13.79 -11.14 12.83
N ALA A 309 14.06 -10.02 13.49
CA ALA A 309 13.03 -9.28 14.21
C ALA A 309 11.92 -8.74 13.28
N ALA A 310 12.29 -8.27 12.10
CA ALA A 310 11.30 -7.84 11.10
C ALA A 310 10.46 -9.02 10.59
N SER A 311 11.08 -10.17 10.31
CA SER A 311 10.39 -11.40 9.92
C SER A 311 9.39 -11.86 10.98
N ASP A 312 9.83 -11.90 12.25
CA ASP A 312 8.96 -12.24 13.38
C ASP A 312 7.78 -11.28 13.50
N LEU A 313 8.01 -9.98 13.31
CA LEU A 313 6.96 -8.96 13.39
C LEU A 313 5.90 -9.13 12.29
N TYR A 314 6.30 -9.37 11.03
CA TYR A 314 5.36 -9.62 9.94
C TYR A 314 4.52 -10.87 10.18
N GLN A 315 5.15 -11.96 10.64
CA GLN A 315 4.47 -13.23 10.91
C GLN A 315 3.54 -13.14 12.12
N ALA A 316 4.04 -12.67 13.26
CA ALA A 316 3.25 -12.51 14.49
C ALA A 316 2.09 -11.53 14.30
N GLY A 317 2.36 -10.38 13.66
CA GLY A 317 1.34 -9.40 13.34
C GLY A 317 0.25 -9.95 12.44
N THR A 318 0.62 -10.73 11.42
CA THR A 318 -0.37 -11.38 10.53
C THR A 318 -1.21 -12.39 11.29
N ASN A 319 -0.63 -13.26 12.14
CA ASN A 319 -1.39 -14.20 12.96
C ASN A 319 -2.45 -13.51 13.82
N VAL A 320 -2.05 -12.41 14.48
CA VAL A 320 -2.96 -11.63 15.33
C VAL A 320 -4.04 -10.96 14.49
N TYR A 321 -3.67 -10.35 13.36
CA TYR A 321 -4.61 -9.63 12.50
C TYR A 321 -5.68 -10.55 11.89
N VAL A 322 -5.28 -11.72 11.37
CA VAL A 322 -6.22 -12.68 10.77
C VAL A 322 -6.92 -13.57 11.81
N GLY A 323 -6.50 -13.49 13.09
CA GLY A 323 -7.07 -14.27 14.19
C GLY A 323 -6.83 -15.78 14.09
N ARG A 324 -5.75 -16.19 13.42
CA ARG A 324 -5.37 -17.62 13.20
C ARG A 324 -3.85 -17.79 13.29
N GLU A 325 -3.41 -18.95 13.79
CA GLU A 325 -1.99 -19.34 13.78
C GLU A 325 -1.62 -19.89 12.39
N VAL A 326 -1.21 -19.00 11.48
CA VAL A 326 -0.73 -19.35 10.13
C VAL A 326 0.78 -19.58 10.15
N PHE A 327 1.50 -18.83 10.97
CA PHE A 327 2.95 -18.85 11.09
C PHE A 327 3.37 -19.39 12.45
N ASP A 328 4.48 -20.15 12.50
CA ASP A 328 5.18 -20.47 13.74
C ASP A 328 6.01 -19.25 14.16
N ALA A 329 5.36 -18.30 14.80
CA ALA A 329 5.92 -17.01 15.17
C ALA A 329 5.84 -16.80 16.69
N PRO A 330 6.69 -15.92 17.27
CA PRO A 330 6.56 -15.53 18.66
C PRO A 330 5.22 -14.81 18.93
N ALA A 331 4.88 -14.60 20.20
CA ALA A 331 3.79 -13.70 20.56
C ALA A 331 4.10 -12.28 20.04
N ILE A 332 3.06 -11.49 19.72
CA ILE A 332 3.24 -10.15 19.13
C ILE A 332 4.03 -9.23 20.06
N GLU A 333 3.82 -9.34 21.38
CA GLU A 333 4.55 -8.58 22.40
C GLU A 333 6.05 -8.90 22.40
N ASP A 334 6.41 -10.18 22.20
CA ASP A 334 7.80 -10.61 22.11
C ASP A 334 8.46 -10.13 20.80
N ALA A 335 7.72 -10.16 19.68
CA ALA A 335 8.19 -9.64 18.40
C ALA A 335 8.44 -8.11 18.48
N ILE A 336 7.51 -7.37 19.08
CA ILE A 336 7.65 -5.93 19.32
C ILE A 336 8.84 -5.65 20.25
N GLY A 337 8.99 -6.38 21.35
CA GLY A 337 10.12 -6.23 22.26
C GLY A 337 11.49 -6.35 21.57
N ARG A 338 11.60 -7.26 20.58
CA ARG A 338 12.83 -7.37 19.76
C ARG A 338 13.06 -6.16 18.88
N ILE A 339 12.00 -5.55 18.34
CA ILE A 339 12.09 -4.33 17.53
C ILE A 339 12.55 -3.13 18.39
N GLU A 340 12.06 -3.02 19.63
CA GLU A 340 12.42 -1.94 20.55
C GLU A 340 13.89 -2.03 21.02
N GLU A 341 14.48 -3.22 21.02
CA GLU A 341 15.88 -3.45 21.37
C GLU A 341 16.87 -3.10 20.25
N LEU A 342 16.40 -2.91 19.03
CA LEU A 342 17.21 -2.54 17.85
C LEU A 342 17.49 -1.04 17.77
#